data_5d6e47ce2428db6fd1939f9c92247f74
#
_entry.id   5d6e47ce2428db6fd1939f9c92247f74
#
_cell.length_a   1.000
_cell.length_b   1.000
_cell.length_c   1.000
_cell.angle_alpha   90.00
_cell.angle_beta   90.00
_cell.angle_gamma   90.00
#
_symmetry.space_group_name_H-M   'P 1'
#
loop_
_entity.id
_entity.type
_entity.pdbx_description
1 polymer ?
#
loop_
_entity_poly.entity_id
_entity_poly.type
_entity_poly.pdbx_seq_one_letter_code
_entity_poly.pdbx_strand_id
1 'polypeptide(L)'
;QKIGITLLHFDEAQDIWGNANKLQRRAVINTLKSLSQNKEWPFIVVLSGTEELKEMVNQDLQLGRRLKPTEIRPLKKTTDAKTIRIVISTYAEVAGLTGFEQLDTQFLDRFFVACCRRLGIAIDLVIGAIQQAVLLGDAQLTDRHFARGFTHITECDAAMNPFISKDWEKIKASLLFARQEDEEEGEQRSKRSPSLSRAT
;
A
#
# COMPACT_ATOMS: atom_id res chain seq x y z
N GLN A 1 -12.95 -28.85 19.74
CA GLN A 1 -13.58 -27.54 19.42
C GLN A 1 -13.46 -27.33 17.93
N LYS A 2 -14.57 -27.36 17.16
CA LYS A 2 -14.56 -27.05 15.73
C LYS A 2 -14.39 -25.55 15.58
N ILE A 3 -13.25 -25.13 15.06
CA ILE A 3 -13.01 -23.72 14.71
C ILE A 3 -13.83 -23.45 13.45
N GLY A 4 -14.87 -22.63 13.57
CA GLY A 4 -15.70 -22.22 12.44
C GLY A 4 -14.99 -21.13 11.63
N ILE A 5 -14.33 -21.52 10.53
CA ILE A 5 -13.79 -20.54 9.56
C ILE A 5 -14.96 -20.05 8.71
N THR A 6 -15.20 -18.75 8.70
CA THR A 6 -16.29 -18.11 7.95
C THR A 6 -15.78 -17.22 6.80
N LEU A 7 -14.49 -16.85 6.81
CA LEU A 7 -13.86 -16.01 5.81
C LEU A 7 -12.46 -16.54 5.51
N LEU A 8 -12.13 -16.61 4.23
CA LEU A 8 -10.79 -16.87 3.71
C LEU A 8 -10.35 -15.64 2.90
N HIS A 9 -9.25 -15.02 3.33
CA HIS A 9 -8.63 -13.93 2.62
C HIS A 9 -7.30 -14.40 2.03
N PHE A 10 -7.16 -14.24 0.71
CA PHE A 10 -5.91 -14.45 -0.01
C PHE A 10 -5.39 -13.07 -0.40
N ASP A 11 -4.34 -12.65 0.27
CA ASP A 11 -3.63 -11.41 -0.07
C ASP A 11 -2.61 -11.69 -1.16
N GLU A 12 -2.27 -10.67 -1.97
CA GLU A 12 -1.39 -10.78 -3.14
C GLU A 12 -1.78 -11.96 -4.05
N ALA A 13 -3.09 -12.12 -4.27
CA ALA A 13 -3.63 -13.31 -4.94
C ALA A 13 -3.14 -13.47 -6.39
N GLN A 14 -2.57 -12.44 -7.04
CA GLN A 14 -1.90 -12.56 -8.33
C GLN A 14 -0.69 -13.50 -8.27
N ASP A 15 0.00 -13.63 -7.11
CA ASP A 15 1.18 -14.48 -6.96
C ASP A 15 0.86 -15.98 -7.10
N ILE A 16 -0.37 -16.35 -6.71
CA ILE A 16 -0.87 -17.72 -6.92
C ILE A 16 -0.85 -18.08 -8.41
N TRP A 17 -0.83 -17.05 -9.27
CA TRP A 17 -1.00 -17.19 -10.72
C TRP A 17 0.28 -16.90 -11.51
N GLY A 18 1.13 -15.99 -11.00
CA GLY A 18 2.28 -15.46 -11.74
C GLY A 18 3.22 -16.52 -12.29
N ASN A 19 3.54 -17.52 -11.46
CA ASN A 19 4.46 -18.62 -11.81
C ASN A 19 3.74 -19.92 -12.23
N ALA A 20 2.40 -19.93 -12.27
CA ALA A 20 1.63 -21.14 -12.54
C ALA A 20 1.49 -21.41 -14.05
N ASN A 21 1.71 -22.64 -14.47
CA ASN A 21 1.40 -23.08 -15.83
C ASN A 21 -0.14 -23.18 -16.02
N LYS A 22 -0.58 -23.35 -17.28
CA LYS A 22 -2.00 -23.38 -17.64
C LYS A 22 -2.82 -24.41 -16.84
N LEU A 23 -2.24 -25.55 -16.50
CA LEU A 23 -2.90 -26.61 -15.75
C LEU A 23 -3.06 -26.23 -14.28
N GLN A 24 -2.03 -25.66 -13.68
CA GLN A 24 -2.04 -25.15 -12.31
C GLN A 24 -3.03 -24.00 -12.16
N ARG A 25 -3.06 -23.05 -13.08
CA ARG A 25 -4.05 -21.96 -13.11
C ARG A 25 -5.48 -22.49 -13.10
N ARG A 26 -5.75 -23.50 -13.93
CA ARG A 26 -7.08 -24.15 -13.98
C ARG A 26 -7.42 -24.85 -12.67
N ALA A 27 -6.46 -25.48 -12.02
CA ALA A 27 -6.66 -26.11 -10.71
C ALA A 27 -7.02 -25.08 -9.64
N VAL A 28 -6.31 -23.94 -9.58
CA VAL A 28 -6.60 -22.84 -8.66
C VAL A 28 -8.01 -22.29 -8.89
N ILE A 29 -8.39 -22.00 -10.14
CA ILE A 29 -9.75 -21.55 -10.47
C ILE A 29 -10.80 -22.54 -9.98
N ASN A 30 -10.61 -23.82 -10.24
CA ASN A 30 -11.55 -24.85 -9.83
C ASN A 30 -11.65 -24.95 -8.30
N THR A 31 -10.53 -24.80 -7.59
CA THR A 31 -10.50 -24.75 -6.13
C THR A 31 -11.29 -23.56 -5.60
N LEU A 32 -11.06 -22.35 -6.11
CA LEU A 32 -11.79 -21.15 -5.71
C LEU A 32 -13.31 -21.28 -5.98
N LYS A 33 -13.68 -21.89 -7.13
CA LYS A 33 -15.08 -22.19 -7.45
C LYS A 33 -15.70 -23.19 -6.48
N SER A 34 -14.97 -24.25 -6.15
CA SER A 34 -15.41 -25.28 -5.20
C SER A 34 -15.58 -24.69 -3.80
N LEU A 35 -14.63 -23.88 -3.35
CA LEU A 35 -14.68 -23.20 -2.07
C LEU A 35 -15.93 -22.30 -1.97
N SER A 36 -16.19 -21.50 -3.00
CA SER A 36 -17.35 -20.59 -3.02
C SER A 36 -18.71 -21.29 -3.14
N GLN A 37 -18.75 -22.60 -3.41
CA GLN A 37 -19.97 -23.39 -3.59
C GLN A 37 -20.26 -24.39 -2.48
N ASN A 38 -19.41 -24.43 -1.46
CA ASN A 38 -19.58 -25.40 -0.38
C ASN A 38 -20.84 -25.06 0.44
N LYS A 39 -21.89 -25.89 0.29
CA LYS A 39 -23.17 -25.70 0.99
C LYS A 39 -23.12 -26.18 2.43
N GLU A 40 -22.27 -27.18 2.73
CA GLU A 40 -22.15 -27.74 4.08
C GLU A 40 -21.35 -26.81 4.99
N TRP A 41 -20.42 -26.02 4.39
CA TRP A 41 -19.58 -25.07 5.11
C TRP A 41 -19.45 -23.78 4.31
N PRO A 42 -20.46 -22.92 4.36
CA PRO A 42 -20.43 -21.65 3.62
C PRO A 42 -19.40 -20.70 4.22
N PHE A 43 -18.48 -20.21 3.39
CA PHE A 43 -17.55 -19.17 3.77
C PHE A 43 -17.38 -18.13 2.66
N ILE A 44 -16.93 -16.96 3.06
CA ILE A 44 -16.63 -15.84 2.16
C ILE A 44 -15.19 -16.01 1.69
N VAL A 45 -14.96 -15.89 0.39
CA VAL A 45 -13.62 -15.80 -0.20
C VAL A 45 -13.37 -14.35 -0.56
N VAL A 46 -12.29 -13.78 -0.03
CA VAL A 46 -11.78 -12.44 -0.37
C VAL A 46 -10.45 -12.63 -1.07
N LEU A 47 -10.28 -12.01 -2.22
CA LEU A 47 -9.02 -11.93 -2.94
C LEU A 47 -8.60 -10.46 -2.98
N SER A 48 -7.41 -10.13 -2.50
CA SER A 48 -6.80 -8.81 -2.69
C SER A 48 -5.52 -8.93 -3.51
N GLY A 49 -5.17 -7.88 -4.22
CA GLY A 49 -3.99 -7.86 -5.07
C GLY A 49 -3.95 -6.67 -6.01
N THR A 50 -3.02 -6.71 -6.94
CA THR A 50 -2.78 -5.68 -7.94
C THR A 50 -3.80 -5.74 -9.10
N GLU A 51 -3.65 -4.85 -10.08
CA GLU A 51 -4.48 -4.84 -11.30
C GLU A 51 -4.38 -6.15 -12.09
N GLU A 52 -3.24 -6.86 -11.99
CA GLU A 52 -3.05 -8.20 -12.57
C GLU A 52 -4.07 -9.22 -12.05
N LEU A 53 -4.45 -9.13 -10.77
CA LEU A 53 -5.51 -9.98 -10.21
C LEU A 53 -6.84 -9.78 -10.94
N LYS A 54 -7.18 -8.55 -11.28
CA LYS A 54 -8.39 -8.22 -12.04
C LYS A 54 -8.37 -8.81 -13.44
N GLU A 55 -7.23 -8.67 -14.14
CA GLU A 55 -7.05 -9.27 -15.46
C GLU A 55 -7.19 -10.79 -15.41
N MET A 56 -6.60 -11.39 -14.41
CA MET A 56 -6.62 -12.81 -14.14
C MET A 56 -8.04 -13.34 -13.89
N VAL A 57 -8.81 -12.67 -13.04
CA VAL A 57 -10.20 -13.03 -12.75
C VAL A 57 -11.06 -12.91 -14.01
N ASN A 58 -10.81 -11.91 -14.86
CA ASN A 58 -11.55 -11.69 -16.11
C ASN A 58 -11.27 -12.75 -17.19
N GLN A 59 -10.16 -13.49 -17.10
CA GLN A 59 -9.87 -14.59 -18.01
C GLN A 59 -10.82 -15.79 -17.82
N ASP A 60 -11.47 -15.94 -16.67
CA ASP A 60 -12.48 -16.96 -16.42
C ASP A 60 -13.84 -16.32 -16.13
N LEU A 61 -14.72 -16.36 -17.13
CA LEU A 61 -16.08 -15.79 -17.05
C LEU A 61 -16.92 -16.34 -15.89
N GLN A 62 -16.69 -17.60 -15.48
CA GLN A 62 -17.44 -18.21 -14.39
C GLN A 62 -16.95 -17.70 -13.03
N LEU A 63 -15.65 -17.48 -12.88
CA LEU A 63 -15.07 -16.89 -11.69
C LEU A 63 -15.46 -15.41 -11.58
N GLY A 64 -15.30 -14.64 -12.66
CA GLY A 64 -15.66 -13.23 -12.71
C GLY A 64 -17.11 -12.93 -12.37
N ARG A 65 -18.05 -13.82 -12.75
CA ARG A 65 -19.48 -13.66 -12.38
C ARG A 65 -19.79 -13.91 -10.91
N ARG A 66 -18.89 -14.56 -10.18
CA ARG A 66 -19.06 -14.90 -8.74
C ARG A 66 -18.38 -13.92 -7.81
N LEU A 67 -17.36 -13.25 -8.30
CA LEU A 67 -16.63 -12.24 -7.54
C LEU A 67 -17.26 -10.87 -7.75
N LYS A 68 -17.34 -10.11 -6.67
CA LYS A 68 -17.75 -8.71 -6.71
C LYS A 68 -16.51 -7.85 -6.62
N PRO A 69 -16.02 -7.28 -7.73
CA PRO A 69 -14.82 -6.47 -7.71
C PRO A 69 -15.08 -5.17 -6.93
N THR A 70 -14.12 -4.82 -6.10
CA THR A 70 -14.05 -3.54 -5.43
C THR A 70 -12.67 -2.96 -5.70
N GLU A 71 -12.61 -1.79 -6.30
CA GLU A 71 -11.37 -1.13 -6.67
C GLU A 71 -11.10 0.04 -5.72
N ILE A 72 -9.90 0.08 -5.15
CA ILE A 72 -9.44 1.23 -4.38
C ILE A 72 -8.91 2.24 -5.39
N ARG A 73 -9.72 3.27 -5.67
CA ARG A 73 -9.36 4.31 -6.62
C ARG A 73 -8.26 5.23 -6.08
N PRO A 74 -7.46 5.84 -6.98
CA PRO A 74 -6.53 6.88 -6.57
C PRO A 74 -7.23 8.04 -5.85
N LEU A 75 -6.60 8.55 -4.81
CA LEU A 75 -7.08 9.68 -4.03
C LEU A 75 -7.25 10.92 -4.91
N LYS A 76 -8.34 11.67 -4.69
CA LYS A 76 -8.62 12.94 -5.36
C LYS A 76 -8.73 14.05 -4.31
N LYS A 77 -7.96 15.12 -4.44
CA LYS A 77 -8.02 16.26 -3.50
C LYS A 77 -9.45 16.79 -3.33
N THR A 78 -10.21 16.89 -4.41
CA THR A 78 -11.58 17.43 -4.39
C THR A 78 -12.56 16.65 -3.55
N THR A 79 -12.37 15.34 -3.41
CA THR A 79 -13.30 14.45 -2.67
C THR A 79 -12.69 13.89 -1.39
N ASP A 80 -11.38 13.73 -1.33
CA ASP A 80 -10.71 12.98 -0.27
C ASP A 80 -9.93 13.85 0.71
N ALA A 81 -9.82 15.17 0.48
CA ALA A 81 -9.11 16.10 1.36
C ALA A 81 -9.61 16.03 2.81
N LYS A 82 -10.93 15.93 3.01
CA LYS A 82 -11.52 15.77 4.35
C LYS A 82 -11.10 14.45 4.99
N THR A 83 -11.11 13.36 4.24
CA THR A 83 -10.70 12.04 4.72
C THR A 83 -9.24 12.03 5.12
N ILE A 84 -8.36 12.63 4.31
CA ILE A 84 -6.93 12.74 4.64
C ILE A 84 -6.71 13.56 5.91
N ARG A 85 -7.43 14.68 6.11
CA ARG A 85 -7.37 15.43 7.37
C ARG A 85 -7.79 14.59 8.56
N ILE A 86 -8.87 13.79 8.43
CA ILE A 86 -9.31 12.87 9.49
C ILE A 86 -8.24 11.82 9.79
N VAL A 87 -7.61 11.25 8.77
CA VAL A 87 -6.51 10.29 8.97
C VAL A 87 -5.37 10.95 9.74
N ILE A 88 -4.91 12.13 9.30
CA ILE A 88 -3.82 12.85 9.97
C ILE A 88 -4.19 13.14 11.44
N SER A 89 -5.39 13.71 11.69
CA SER A 89 -5.82 14.05 13.04
C SER A 89 -5.92 12.82 13.95
N THR A 90 -6.55 11.76 13.47
CA THR A 90 -6.75 10.54 14.27
C THR A 90 -5.41 9.90 14.66
N TYR A 91 -4.46 9.79 13.73
CA TYR A 91 -3.15 9.22 14.04
C TYR A 91 -2.33 10.13 14.96
N ALA A 92 -2.39 11.45 14.75
CA ALA A 92 -1.69 12.42 15.59
C ALA A 92 -2.25 12.42 17.03
N GLU A 93 -3.58 12.40 17.20
CA GLU A 93 -4.24 12.32 18.50
C GLU A 93 -3.85 11.05 19.27
N VAL A 94 -3.82 9.90 18.59
CA VAL A 94 -3.38 8.62 19.21
C VAL A 94 -1.91 8.72 19.67
N ALA A 95 -1.08 9.45 18.94
CA ALA A 95 0.31 9.70 19.33
C ALA A 95 0.49 10.83 20.37
N GLY A 96 -0.59 11.47 20.81
CA GLY A 96 -0.55 12.60 21.75
C GLY A 96 -0.04 13.91 21.17
N LEU A 97 -0.07 14.04 19.84
CA LEU A 97 0.39 15.24 19.12
C LEU A 97 -0.79 16.18 18.84
N THR A 98 -0.50 17.48 18.75
CA THR A 98 -1.43 18.55 18.39
C THR A 98 -0.92 19.31 17.14
N GLY A 99 -1.56 20.39 16.71
CA GLY A 99 -1.08 21.29 15.67
C GLY A 99 -1.45 20.89 14.23
N PHE A 100 -2.07 19.74 14.03
CA PHE A 100 -2.48 19.28 12.69
C PHE A 100 -3.61 20.12 12.08
N GLU A 101 -4.33 20.91 12.86
CA GLU A 101 -5.35 21.85 12.39
C GLU A 101 -4.75 22.99 11.56
N GLN A 102 -3.46 23.26 11.75
CA GLN A 102 -2.74 24.35 11.05
C GLN A 102 -2.29 23.93 9.63
N LEU A 103 -2.41 22.65 9.29
CA LEU A 103 -2.07 22.15 7.95
C LEU A 103 -3.05 22.72 6.92
N ASP A 104 -2.57 23.67 6.14
CA ASP A 104 -3.37 24.46 5.20
C ASP A 104 -3.68 23.72 3.87
N THR A 105 -4.27 24.46 2.94
CA THR A 105 -4.59 23.92 1.62
C THR A 105 -3.34 23.63 0.80
N GLN A 106 -2.29 24.45 0.92
CA GLN A 106 -1.04 24.25 0.21
C GLN A 106 -0.30 23.02 0.71
N PHE A 107 -0.34 22.77 2.03
CA PHE A 107 0.16 21.53 2.58
C PHE A 107 -0.53 20.30 1.95
N LEU A 108 -1.87 20.33 1.86
CA LEU A 108 -2.61 19.23 1.23
C LEU A 108 -2.22 19.03 -0.23
N ASP A 109 -1.99 20.09 -1.00
CA ASP A 109 -1.55 19.96 -2.39
C ASP A 109 -0.22 19.21 -2.48
N ARG A 110 0.74 19.58 -1.66
CA ARG A 110 2.04 18.91 -1.53
C ARG A 110 1.89 17.46 -1.06
N PHE A 111 1.01 17.22 -0.10
CA PHE A 111 0.73 15.88 0.43
C PHE A 111 0.16 14.94 -0.64
N PHE A 112 -0.79 15.41 -1.47
CA PHE A 112 -1.35 14.61 -2.57
C PHE A 112 -0.32 14.26 -3.66
N VAL A 113 0.67 15.12 -3.88
CA VAL A 113 1.82 14.80 -4.74
C VAL A 113 2.71 13.77 -4.06
N ALA A 114 3.07 14.01 -2.79
CA ALA A 114 3.96 13.15 -2.02
C ALA A 114 3.42 11.71 -1.88
N CYS A 115 2.12 11.54 -1.64
CA CYS A 115 1.52 10.20 -1.50
C CYS A 115 1.17 9.53 -2.84
N CYS A 116 1.53 10.11 -3.99
CA CYS A 116 1.22 9.58 -5.31
C CYS A 116 -0.28 9.24 -5.50
N ARG A 117 -1.16 9.88 -4.75
CA ARG A 117 -2.60 9.59 -4.68
C ARG A 117 -2.94 8.17 -4.21
N ARG A 118 -2.01 7.48 -3.55
CA ARG A 118 -2.20 6.13 -3.00
C ARG A 118 -2.48 6.23 -1.51
N LEU A 119 -3.55 5.56 -1.05
CA LEU A 119 -3.95 5.61 0.36
C LEU A 119 -2.90 4.97 1.28
N GLY A 120 -2.29 3.86 0.87
CA GLY A 120 -1.22 3.22 1.63
C GLY A 120 -0.06 4.19 1.87
N ILE A 121 0.50 4.78 0.80
CA ILE A 121 1.59 5.76 0.91
C ILE A 121 1.16 6.97 1.75
N ALA A 122 -0.10 7.41 1.65
CA ALA A 122 -0.60 8.50 2.48
C ALA A 122 -0.55 8.17 3.98
N ILE A 123 -0.89 6.93 4.36
CA ILE A 123 -0.81 6.47 5.75
C ILE A 123 0.65 6.37 6.19
N ASP A 124 1.54 5.82 5.37
CA ASP A 124 2.97 5.70 5.66
C ASP A 124 3.63 7.06 5.88
N LEU A 125 3.25 8.06 5.07
CA LEU A 125 3.72 9.43 5.26
C LEU A 125 3.25 10.05 6.59
N VAL A 126 2.01 9.78 6.99
CA VAL A 126 1.48 10.24 8.29
C VAL A 126 2.24 9.58 9.43
N ILE A 127 2.43 8.26 9.37
CA ILE A 127 3.19 7.52 10.37
C ILE A 127 4.64 8.03 10.44
N GLY A 128 5.29 8.19 9.28
CA GLY A 128 6.65 8.71 9.19
C GLY A 128 6.79 10.11 9.78
N ALA A 129 5.84 11.00 9.52
CA ALA A 129 5.83 12.34 10.11
C ALA A 129 5.66 12.32 11.64
N ILE A 130 4.76 11.47 12.15
CA ILE A 130 4.56 11.28 13.58
C ILE A 130 5.83 10.73 14.24
N GLN A 131 6.48 9.73 13.63
CA GLN A 131 7.75 9.21 14.12
C GLN A 131 8.82 10.32 14.22
N GLN A 132 8.91 11.21 13.22
CA GLN A 132 9.85 12.34 13.28
C GLN A 132 9.50 13.33 14.40
N ALA A 133 8.22 13.62 14.64
CA ALA A 133 7.80 14.47 15.74
C ALA A 133 8.17 13.88 17.10
N VAL A 134 7.88 12.60 17.31
CA VAL A 134 8.21 11.87 18.55
C VAL A 134 9.73 11.81 18.77
N LEU A 135 10.52 11.51 17.73
CA LEU A 135 11.98 11.47 17.82
C LEU A 135 12.60 12.83 18.19
N LEU A 136 11.96 13.94 17.78
CA LEU A 136 12.40 15.29 18.11
C LEU A 136 11.88 15.76 19.48
N GLY A 137 10.96 15.04 20.10
CA GLY A 137 10.29 15.44 21.33
C GLY A 137 9.31 16.61 21.14
N ASP A 138 8.85 16.82 19.91
CA ASP A 138 7.90 17.88 19.59
C ASP A 138 6.48 17.47 19.98
N ALA A 139 5.72 18.38 20.59
CA ALA A 139 4.32 18.16 20.95
C ALA A 139 3.35 18.48 19.80
N GLN A 140 3.83 19.09 18.73
CA GLN A 140 3.01 19.52 17.61
C GLN A 140 3.46 18.87 16.30
N LEU A 141 2.50 18.37 15.53
CA LEU A 141 2.73 17.85 14.19
C LEU A 141 2.69 19.00 13.18
N THR A 142 3.78 19.18 12.43
CA THR A 142 3.93 20.27 11.45
C THR A 142 4.37 19.74 10.09
N ASP A 143 4.31 20.57 9.05
CA ASP A 143 4.79 20.28 7.70
C ASP A 143 6.27 19.86 7.67
N ARG A 144 7.10 20.40 8.58
CA ARG A 144 8.50 19.99 8.76
C ARG A 144 8.65 18.50 9.06
N HIS A 145 7.74 17.92 9.85
CA HIS A 145 7.80 16.51 10.17
C HIS A 145 7.43 15.65 8.96
N PHE A 146 6.47 16.09 8.15
CA PHE A 146 6.17 15.45 6.88
C PHE A 146 7.33 15.52 5.88
N ALA A 147 8.01 16.66 5.83
CA ALA A 147 9.22 16.80 5.00
C ALA A 147 10.30 15.80 5.41
N ARG A 148 10.58 15.70 6.72
CA ARG A 148 11.56 14.74 7.25
C ARG A 148 11.13 13.29 7.06
N GLY A 149 9.85 12.98 7.33
CA GLY A 149 9.28 11.66 7.11
C GLY A 149 9.39 11.23 5.65
N PHE A 150 9.06 12.12 4.72
CA PHE A 150 9.20 11.86 3.28
C PHE A 150 10.66 11.58 2.88
N THR A 151 11.60 12.44 3.34
CA THR A 151 13.04 12.20 3.08
C THR A 151 13.50 10.86 3.67
N HIS A 152 13.03 10.51 4.88
CA HIS A 152 13.41 9.24 5.51
C HIS A 152 12.89 8.02 4.75
N ILE A 153 11.66 8.10 4.23
CA ILE A 153 11.05 7.01 3.46
C ILE A 153 11.68 6.89 2.05
N THR A 154 12.00 7.99 1.39
CA THR A 154 12.40 8.00 -0.03
C THR A 154 13.89 8.24 -0.26
N GLU A 155 14.63 8.58 0.77
CA GLU A 155 16.05 8.96 0.73
C GLU A 155 16.36 10.08 -0.27
N CYS A 156 15.36 10.91 -0.60
CA CYS A 156 15.48 11.94 -1.63
C CYS A 156 16.18 13.22 -1.13
N ASP A 157 16.77 13.95 -2.06
CA ASP A 157 17.27 15.31 -1.84
C ASP A 157 16.14 16.30 -1.58
N ALA A 158 16.48 17.44 -0.95
CA ALA A 158 15.53 18.51 -0.66
C ALA A 158 14.82 19.05 -1.92
N ALA A 159 15.49 19.05 -3.08
CA ALA A 159 14.92 19.48 -4.36
C ALA A 159 13.80 18.53 -4.85
N MET A 160 13.87 17.25 -4.48
CA MET A 160 12.90 16.22 -4.84
C MET A 160 11.86 15.96 -3.75
N ASN A 161 11.91 16.71 -2.64
CA ASN A 161 10.94 16.59 -1.57
C ASN A 161 9.76 17.54 -1.79
N PRO A 162 8.52 17.03 -1.98
CA PRO A 162 7.35 17.88 -2.26
C PRO A 162 7.04 18.89 -1.15
N PHE A 163 7.43 18.63 0.09
CA PHE A 163 7.18 19.54 1.22
C PHE A 163 8.20 20.67 1.30
N ILE A 164 9.36 20.56 0.64
CA ILE A 164 10.45 21.53 0.69
C ILE A 164 10.58 22.29 -0.64
N SER A 165 10.53 21.57 -1.75
CA SER A 165 10.79 22.09 -3.08
C SER A 165 9.83 23.23 -3.46
N LYS A 166 10.35 24.25 -4.16
CA LYS A 166 9.51 25.28 -4.78
C LYS A 166 8.76 24.75 -6.01
N ASP A 167 9.38 23.83 -6.73
CA ASP A 167 8.84 23.21 -7.95
C ASP A 167 8.13 21.87 -7.66
N TRP A 168 7.52 21.73 -6.49
CA TRP A 168 6.91 20.50 -6.01
C TRP A 168 5.86 19.90 -6.97
N GLU A 169 5.18 20.72 -7.75
CA GLU A 169 4.19 20.28 -8.73
C GLU A 169 4.79 19.42 -9.86
N LYS A 170 6.08 19.61 -10.15
CA LYS A 170 6.81 18.89 -11.19
C LYS A 170 7.39 17.56 -10.69
N ILE A 171 7.37 17.32 -9.38
CA ILE A 171 7.96 16.13 -8.77
C ILE A 171 7.11 14.92 -9.07
N LYS A 172 7.74 13.89 -9.63
CA LYS A 172 7.15 12.56 -9.84
C LYS A 172 7.53 11.65 -8.67
N ALA A 173 6.87 11.83 -7.51
CA ALA A 173 7.17 11.09 -6.29
C ALA A 173 7.07 9.56 -6.48
N SER A 174 6.24 9.07 -7.43
CA SER A 174 6.13 7.64 -7.75
C SER A 174 7.45 7.00 -8.20
N LEU A 175 8.35 7.76 -8.83
CA LEU A 175 9.66 7.24 -9.23
C LEU A 175 10.60 7.03 -8.02
N LEU A 176 10.40 7.77 -6.94
CA LEU A 176 11.19 7.62 -5.71
C LEU A 176 10.80 6.34 -4.96
N PHE A 177 9.51 6.01 -4.92
CA PHE A 177 9.02 4.77 -4.30
C PHE A 177 9.36 3.54 -5.13
N ALA A 178 9.24 3.59 -6.46
CA ALA A 178 9.59 2.46 -7.34
C ALA A 178 11.07 2.06 -7.20
N ARG A 179 11.96 3.04 -7.00
CA ARG A 179 13.39 2.77 -6.81
C ARG A 179 13.68 1.96 -5.55
N GLN A 180 12.92 2.20 -4.48
CA GLN A 180 13.08 1.44 -3.23
C GLN A 180 12.54 0.02 -3.35
N GLU A 181 11.41 -0.19 -4.02
CA GLU A 181 10.85 -1.51 -4.28
C GLU A 181 11.87 -2.38 -5.04
N ASP A 182 12.54 -1.83 -6.06
CA ASP A 182 13.58 -2.53 -6.83
C ASP A 182 14.83 -2.86 -5.98
N GLU A 183 15.25 -1.96 -5.08
CA GLU A 183 16.40 -2.16 -4.18
C GLU A 183 16.08 -3.24 -3.11
N GLU A 184 14.91 -3.23 -2.51
CA GLU A 184 14.46 -4.23 -1.54
C GLU A 184 14.31 -5.63 -2.17
N GLU A 185 13.74 -5.73 -3.37
CA GLU A 185 13.66 -7.00 -4.09
C GLU A 185 15.05 -7.54 -4.46
N GLY A 186 15.97 -6.67 -4.86
CA GLY A 186 17.36 -7.02 -5.15
C GLY A 186 18.08 -7.60 -3.93
N GLU A 187 17.90 -6.98 -2.75
CA GLU A 187 18.46 -7.48 -1.49
C GLU A 187 17.84 -8.81 -1.05
N GLN A 188 16.54 -8.98 -1.18
CA GLN A 188 15.88 -10.23 -0.82
C GLN A 188 16.31 -11.38 -1.72
N ARG A 189 16.50 -11.15 -3.02
CA ARG A 189 17.03 -12.15 -3.96
C ARG A 189 18.48 -12.54 -3.61
N SER A 190 19.31 -11.58 -3.23
CA SER A 190 20.68 -11.83 -2.78
C SER A 190 20.75 -12.67 -1.51
N LYS A 191 19.86 -12.43 -0.54
CA LYS A 191 19.77 -13.20 0.71
C LYS A 191 19.21 -14.62 0.52
N ARG A 192 18.45 -14.88 -0.55
CA ARG A 192 17.88 -16.20 -0.87
C ARG A 192 18.77 -17.10 -1.72
N SER A 193 19.86 -16.59 -2.27
CA SER A 193 20.84 -17.39 -3.03
C SER A 193 21.71 -18.18 -2.04
N PRO A 194 21.60 -19.53 -1.94
CA PRO A 194 22.50 -20.31 -1.09
C PRO A 194 23.90 -20.21 -1.68
N SER A 195 24.88 -19.85 -0.87
CA SER A 195 26.28 -19.98 -1.20
C SER A 195 26.58 -21.46 -1.47
N LEU A 196 26.71 -21.85 -2.71
CA LEU A 196 27.33 -23.10 -3.08
C LEU A 196 28.81 -23.01 -2.68
N SER A 197 29.10 -23.36 -1.41
CA SER A 197 30.46 -23.61 -0.98
C SER A 197 30.96 -24.84 -1.73
N ARG A 198 31.88 -24.60 -2.64
CA ARG A 198 32.74 -25.64 -3.22
C ARG A 198 33.40 -26.42 -2.09
N ALA A 199 32.99 -27.66 -1.91
CA ALA A 199 33.79 -28.66 -1.26
C ALA A 199 34.68 -29.27 -2.34
N THR A 200 35.95 -29.00 -2.28
CA THR A 200 37.04 -29.78 -2.84
C THR A 200 37.31 -30.97 -1.97
#